data_eb39712453a816b3d1b68f9cb2275042
#
_entry.id   eb39712453a816b3d1b68f9cb2275042
#
_cell.length_a   1.000
_cell.length_b   1.000
_cell.length_c   1.000
_cell.angle_alpha   90.00
_cell.angle_beta   90.00
_cell.angle_gamma   90.00
#
_symmetry.space_group_name_H-M   'P 1'
#
loop_
_entity.id
_entity.type
_entity.pdbx_description
1 polymer ?
#
loop_
_entity_poly.entity_id
_entity_poly.type
_entity_poly.pdbx_seq_one_letter_code
_entity_poly.pdbx_strand_id
1 'polypeptide(L)'
;MKPALDLASRPIIRRLPPGAVNRIAAGEVIERPAAAVKELVENALDAGARQVTVDIEEGGRRLIAVVDDGRGMSADELPIALERHATSKLVPDDAGDVDLLAIDTMGFRGEALPSIGAVSRLTITSRTEGGEGWQLSVRGGAMAEPCPAPFAGTGTRVEVADLFYATPARLKFMKSERAEVTACADTVKRLAMARPDVAFTLNVDGKKRFAYRAEPPGPEGHLSRLSAIMGPEFGENAVPVTLEREGVTLSGFAGVPTFNRGLPDRQYLFVRGRPVKDRLIVGAVRGAYADFLARDRHPLLCLFLDMPSSSVDVNVHPAKTEVRFRDAQLVRGMIVSGLRAAISDAGHKASTTVAAQAMRAAHPPFRAAQPAPPPRPAADLAGFGERQPAFSSVSTLSVRPQVPQPEQHAPEPEPQPTPEDYPLGAAVAQLHETYIVAQTADGLVLVDQHAAHERLVYERMKEAGAGRAPARQALLVPELVNLSEEEAALILEEREQLESFGLIIEDFGGGTVLVREVPAVLGNFDVQGLIKDMACDLAGLGQDTQLKDLIAETLGNHACRNSVRAGRRLTTDEMNALLRQMEATPHSGQCNHGRPTYVELKLKDVEKLFGRR
;
A
#
# COMPACT_ATOMS: atom_id res chain seq x y z
N MET A 1 27.62 -35.94 26.39
CA MET A 1 26.97 -37.27 26.35
C MET A 1 25.52 -37.10 26.77
N LYS A 2 24.57 -37.29 25.83
CA LYS A 2 23.15 -37.40 26.19
C LYS A 2 22.96 -38.74 26.88
N PRO A 3 22.23 -38.83 28.00
CA PRO A 3 21.90 -40.11 28.60
C PRO A 3 21.10 -40.92 27.59
N ALA A 4 21.47 -42.19 27.40
CA ALA A 4 20.72 -43.14 26.58
C ALA A 4 19.30 -43.22 27.13
N LEU A 5 18.29 -43.04 26.27
CA LEU A 5 16.90 -43.33 26.62
C LEU A 5 16.80 -44.82 26.94
N ASP A 6 16.52 -45.14 28.19
CA ASP A 6 16.17 -46.47 28.62
C ASP A 6 14.82 -46.84 28.01
N LEU A 7 14.84 -47.60 26.93
CA LEU A 7 13.66 -48.05 26.18
C LEU A 7 12.83 -49.12 26.92
N ALA A 8 13.27 -49.52 28.12
CA ALA A 8 12.62 -50.59 28.90
C ALA A 8 11.43 -50.11 29.77
N SER A 9 11.25 -48.78 29.98
CA SER A 9 10.12 -48.25 30.77
C SER A 9 9.13 -47.50 29.86
N ARG A 10 7.93 -48.05 29.70
CA ARG A 10 6.82 -47.35 29.02
C ARG A 10 6.58 -46.02 29.74
N PRO A 11 6.60 -44.85 29.02
CA PRO A 11 6.34 -43.54 29.64
C PRO A 11 4.93 -43.52 30.23
N ILE A 12 4.85 -43.24 31.54
CA ILE A 12 3.57 -43.15 32.24
C ILE A 12 2.99 -41.79 32.08
N ILE A 13 1.72 -41.69 31.66
CA ILE A 13 0.96 -40.44 31.58
C ILE A 13 0.78 -39.89 33.01
N ARG A 14 1.20 -38.64 33.22
CA ARG A 14 1.09 -37.96 34.53
C ARG A 14 0.40 -36.60 34.35
N ARG A 15 -0.40 -36.21 35.36
CA ARG A 15 -0.89 -34.84 35.44
C ARG A 15 0.24 -33.89 35.76
N LEU A 16 0.39 -32.83 34.99
CA LEU A 16 1.38 -31.78 35.27
C LEU A 16 0.89 -30.89 36.43
N PRO A 17 1.81 -30.35 37.24
CA PRO A 17 1.47 -29.35 38.25
C PRO A 17 0.84 -28.10 37.55
N PRO A 18 -0.13 -27.42 38.19
CA PRO A 18 -0.83 -26.26 37.58
C PRO A 18 0.13 -25.16 37.07
N GLY A 19 1.20 -24.87 37.82
CA GLY A 19 2.21 -23.90 37.39
C GLY A 19 3.00 -24.30 36.12
N ALA A 20 3.19 -25.64 35.91
CA ALA A 20 3.82 -26.11 34.65
C ALA A 20 2.85 -25.99 33.46
N VAL A 21 1.58 -26.38 33.68
CA VAL A 21 0.52 -26.20 32.67
C VAL A 21 0.39 -24.74 32.27
N ASN A 22 0.39 -23.83 33.26
CA ASN A 22 0.28 -22.39 33.00
C ASN A 22 1.46 -21.84 32.18
N ARG A 23 2.71 -22.30 32.48
CA ARG A 23 3.87 -21.87 31.69
C ARG A 23 3.91 -22.44 30.29
N ILE A 24 3.41 -23.65 30.06
CA ILE A 24 3.31 -24.26 28.73
C ILE A 24 2.32 -23.47 27.90
N ALA A 25 1.08 -23.24 28.39
CA ALA A 25 0.06 -22.52 27.70
C ALA A 25 0.43 -21.03 27.50
N ALA A 26 1.06 -20.38 28.50
CA ALA A 26 1.62 -19.04 28.34
C ALA A 26 2.61 -18.97 27.17
N GLY A 27 3.30 -20.09 26.93
CA GLY A 27 4.21 -20.24 25.82
C GLY A 27 3.56 -20.16 24.45
N GLU A 28 2.35 -20.60 24.32
CA GLU A 28 1.58 -20.58 23.07
C GLU A 28 0.87 -19.24 22.84
N VAL A 29 0.48 -18.55 23.92
CA VAL A 29 -0.26 -17.28 23.86
C VAL A 29 0.70 -16.08 23.78
N ILE A 30 1.76 -16.07 24.58
CA ILE A 30 2.71 -14.95 24.68
C ILE A 30 4.07 -15.38 24.13
N GLU A 31 4.25 -15.22 22.84
CA GLU A 31 5.51 -15.58 22.15
C GLU A 31 6.61 -14.53 22.34
N ARG A 32 6.23 -13.25 22.44
CA ARG A 32 7.12 -12.09 22.48
C ARG A 32 6.43 -10.88 23.13
N PRO A 33 7.18 -9.81 23.52
CA PRO A 33 6.62 -8.60 24.15
C PRO A 33 5.45 -8.00 23.39
N ALA A 34 5.53 -7.93 22.05
CA ALA A 34 4.46 -7.39 21.21
C ALA A 34 3.12 -8.16 21.35
N ALA A 35 3.16 -9.48 21.66
CA ALA A 35 1.96 -10.26 21.91
C ALA A 35 1.30 -9.85 23.25
N ALA A 36 2.11 -9.63 24.30
CA ALA A 36 1.59 -9.12 25.58
C ALA A 36 0.99 -7.72 25.42
N VAL A 37 1.70 -6.81 24.74
CA VAL A 37 1.19 -5.45 24.42
C VAL A 37 -0.15 -5.54 23.69
N LYS A 38 -0.26 -6.43 22.68
CA LYS A 38 -1.50 -6.62 21.91
C LYS A 38 -2.66 -7.00 22.83
N GLU A 39 -2.52 -8.06 23.60
CA GLU A 39 -3.60 -8.56 24.47
C GLU A 39 -4.00 -7.53 25.54
N LEU A 40 -3.03 -6.80 26.12
CA LEU A 40 -3.32 -5.77 27.13
C LEU A 40 -4.04 -4.56 26.53
N VAL A 41 -3.63 -4.10 25.34
CA VAL A 41 -4.30 -2.98 24.66
C VAL A 41 -5.69 -3.42 24.16
N GLU A 42 -5.86 -4.64 23.64
CA GLU A 42 -7.18 -5.19 23.28
C GLU A 42 -8.11 -5.23 24.51
N ASN A 43 -7.59 -5.59 25.70
CA ASN A 43 -8.38 -5.55 26.93
C ASN A 43 -8.79 -4.15 27.33
N ALA A 44 -7.92 -3.16 27.19
CA ALA A 44 -8.24 -1.75 27.44
C ALA A 44 -9.34 -1.24 26.48
N LEU A 45 -9.27 -1.58 25.20
CA LEU A 45 -10.28 -1.24 24.19
C LEU A 45 -11.63 -1.90 24.50
N ASP A 46 -11.63 -3.19 24.88
CA ASP A 46 -12.84 -3.92 25.28
C ASP A 46 -13.43 -3.39 26.60
N ALA A 47 -12.62 -2.75 27.47
CA ALA A 47 -13.07 -2.05 28.66
C ALA A 47 -13.70 -0.67 28.35
N GLY A 48 -13.74 -0.25 27.09
CA GLY A 48 -14.30 1.01 26.65
C GLY A 48 -13.39 2.22 26.85
N ALA A 49 -12.09 2.00 26.90
CA ALA A 49 -11.11 3.06 27.04
C ALA A 49 -11.17 4.07 25.88
N ARG A 50 -11.03 5.35 26.22
CA ARG A 50 -10.88 6.47 25.29
C ARG A 50 -9.42 6.94 25.18
N GLN A 51 -8.62 6.56 26.15
CA GLN A 51 -7.19 6.85 26.17
C GLN A 51 -6.41 5.62 26.63
N VAL A 52 -5.38 5.24 25.85
CA VAL A 52 -4.48 4.13 26.17
C VAL A 52 -3.05 4.64 26.11
N THR A 53 -2.30 4.45 27.20
CA THR A 53 -0.86 4.74 27.27
C THR A 53 -0.10 3.45 27.46
N VAL A 54 0.91 3.23 26.63
CA VAL A 54 1.80 2.06 26.67
C VAL A 54 3.21 2.54 26.96
N ASP A 55 3.80 2.04 28.04
CA ASP A 55 5.20 2.27 28.40
C ASP A 55 5.97 0.97 28.26
N ILE A 56 7.08 0.97 27.55
CA ILE A 56 7.97 -0.18 27.38
C ILE A 56 9.42 0.18 27.69
N GLU A 57 10.11 -0.75 28.35
CA GLU A 57 11.51 -0.58 28.67
C GLU A 57 12.29 -1.83 28.26
N GLU A 58 13.52 -1.64 27.75
CA GLU A 58 14.36 -2.70 27.20
C GLU A 58 13.62 -3.61 26.21
N GLY A 59 12.87 -3.00 25.27
CA GLY A 59 12.09 -3.75 24.29
C GLY A 59 10.89 -4.52 24.86
N GLY A 60 10.43 -4.17 26.06
CA GLY A 60 9.34 -4.85 26.77
C GLY A 60 9.81 -6.07 27.59
N ARG A 61 11.11 -6.26 27.73
CA ARG A 61 11.67 -7.32 28.57
C ARG A 61 11.65 -6.93 30.05
N ARG A 62 12.09 -5.69 30.37
CA ARG A 62 12.12 -5.16 31.73
C ARG A 62 10.74 -4.72 32.20
N LEU A 63 10.03 -3.96 31.37
CA LEU A 63 8.72 -3.44 31.70
C LEU A 63 7.84 -3.32 30.45
N ILE A 64 6.59 -3.74 30.59
CA ILE A 64 5.47 -3.33 29.76
C ILE A 64 4.41 -2.81 30.71
N ALA A 65 4.02 -1.54 30.62
CA ALA A 65 2.90 -0.99 31.37
C ALA A 65 1.85 -0.46 30.39
N VAL A 66 0.60 -0.85 30.59
CA VAL A 66 -0.56 -0.35 29.84
C VAL A 66 -1.51 0.31 30.81
N VAL A 67 -1.83 1.57 30.57
CA VAL A 67 -2.74 2.36 31.37
C VAL A 67 -3.91 2.79 30.48
N ASP A 68 -5.11 2.56 30.95
CA ASP A 68 -6.36 2.92 30.30
C ASP A 68 -7.32 3.68 31.22
N ASP A 69 -8.25 4.39 30.64
CA ASP A 69 -9.35 5.09 31.30
C ASP A 69 -10.70 4.36 31.13
N GLY A 70 -10.66 3.04 30.93
CA GLY A 70 -11.85 2.20 30.79
C GLY A 70 -12.66 2.07 32.09
N ARG A 71 -13.63 1.14 32.10
CA ARG A 71 -14.54 0.95 33.25
C ARG A 71 -13.89 0.51 34.56
N GLY A 72 -12.65 0.01 34.51
CA GLY A 72 -11.94 -0.54 35.66
C GLY A 72 -12.49 -1.88 36.16
N MET A 73 -11.93 -2.37 37.28
CA MET A 73 -12.32 -3.61 37.97
C MET A 73 -12.40 -3.34 39.47
N SER A 74 -13.35 -3.97 40.16
CA SER A 74 -13.48 -3.97 41.61
C SER A 74 -12.47 -4.92 42.28
N ALA A 75 -12.39 -4.85 43.64
CA ALA A 75 -11.53 -5.75 44.41
C ALA A 75 -11.87 -7.23 44.19
N ASP A 76 -13.14 -7.56 44.06
CA ASP A 76 -13.62 -8.94 43.85
C ASP A 76 -13.40 -9.42 42.44
N GLU A 77 -13.40 -8.54 41.42
CA GLU A 77 -13.16 -8.88 40.02
C GLU A 77 -11.67 -9.14 39.71
N LEU A 78 -10.74 -8.48 40.42
CA LEU A 78 -9.31 -8.60 40.17
C LEU A 78 -8.79 -10.05 40.25
N PRO A 79 -9.12 -10.88 41.27
CA PRO A 79 -8.73 -12.28 41.30
C PRO A 79 -9.35 -13.10 40.16
N ILE A 80 -10.64 -12.84 39.85
CA ILE A 80 -11.38 -13.56 38.79
C ILE A 80 -10.76 -13.28 37.42
N ALA A 81 -10.32 -12.04 37.15
CA ALA A 81 -9.66 -11.67 35.91
C ALA A 81 -8.35 -12.44 35.64
N LEU A 82 -7.77 -13.04 36.69
CA LEU A 82 -6.57 -13.87 36.63
C LEU A 82 -6.85 -15.37 36.63
N GLU A 83 -8.12 -15.76 36.72
CA GLU A 83 -8.54 -17.14 36.53
C GLU A 83 -8.58 -17.50 35.05
N ARG A 84 -8.27 -18.75 34.74
CA ARG A 84 -8.38 -19.24 33.36
C ARG A 84 -9.85 -19.43 32.99
N HIS A 85 -10.14 -19.08 31.75
CA HIS A 85 -11.49 -19.18 31.18
C HIS A 85 -12.52 -18.26 31.86
N ALA A 86 -12.08 -17.30 32.67
CA ALA A 86 -12.90 -16.24 33.21
C ALA A 86 -12.89 -15.04 32.25
N THR A 87 -14.08 -14.62 31.81
CA THR A 87 -14.22 -13.49 30.86
C THR A 87 -15.56 -12.81 31.07
N SER A 88 -15.57 -11.48 30.98
CA SER A 88 -16.78 -10.67 30.93
C SER A 88 -17.32 -10.46 29.50
N LYS A 89 -16.65 -11.06 28.50
CA LYS A 89 -16.86 -10.78 27.08
C LYS A 89 -17.76 -11.79 26.38
N LEU A 90 -18.04 -12.91 27.02
CA LEU A 90 -18.95 -13.94 26.54
C LEU A 90 -20.08 -14.04 27.57
N VAL A 91 -21.31 -13.82 27.11
CA VAL A 91 -22.50 -13.92 27.94
C VAL A 91 -23.17 -15.25 27.62
N PRO A 92 -23.31 -16.16 28.62
CA PRO A 92 -24.08 -17.37 28.44
C PRO A 92 -25.54 -17.06 28.13
N ASP A 93 -26.18 -17.87 27.30
CA ASP A 93 -27.61 -17.83 27.07
C ASP A 93 -28.40 -18.38 28.29
N ASP A 94 -29.74 -18.38 28.20
CA ASP A 94 -30.61 -18.87 29.27
C ASP A 94 -30.41 -20.38 29.57
N ALA A 95 -29.80 -21.13 28.65
CA ALA A 95 -29.45 -22.54 28.84
C ALA A 95 -28.04 -22.73 29.44
N GLY A 96 -27.27 -21.65 29.61
CA GLY A 96 -25.88 -21.65 30.06
C GLY A 96 -24.86 -21.97 28.96
N ASP A 97 -25.27 -21.98 27.71
CA ASP A 97 -24.39 -22.20 26.55
C ASP A 97 -23.86 -20.87 26.01
N VAL A 98 -22.70 -20.90 25.36
CA VAL A 98 -22.01 -19.72 24.85
C VAL A 98 -21.84 -19.84 23.35
N ASP A 99 -22.41 -18.89 22.61
CA ASP A 99 -22.23 -18.83 21.15
C ASP A 99 -20.82 -18.33 20.81
N LEU A 100 -19.95 -19.27 20.50
CA LEU A 100 -18.58 -19.00 20.06
C LEU A 100 -18.49 -18.45 18.61
N LEU A 101 -19.58 -18.41 17.88
CA LEU A 101 -19.64 -17.83 16.53
C LEU A 101 -19.98 -16.34 16.58
N ALA A 102 -20.66 -15.87 17.65
CA ALA A 102 -21.08 -14.49 17.83
C ALA A 102 -20.10 -13.65 18.68
N ILE A 103 -18.79 -13.74 18.40
CA ILE A 103 -17.77 -13.00 19.15
C ILE A 103 -17.63 -11.58 18.60
N ASP A 104 -18.06 -10.57 19.34
CA ASP A 104 -17.98 -9.16 18.95
C ASP A 104 -16.79 -8.40 19.60
N THR A 105 -16.20 -8.95 20.67
CA THR A 105 -15.08 -8.35 21.40
C THR A 105 -13.72 -8.76 20.82
N MET A 106 -12.67 -7.97 21.03
CA MET A 106 -11.32 -8.30 20.57
C MET A 106 -10.69 -9.47 21.33
N GLY A 107 -10.92 -9.59 22.64
CA GLY A 107 -10.54 -10.73 23.47
C GLY A 107 -11.76 -11.57 23.83
N PHE A 108 -11.62 -12.88 24.03
CA PHE A 108 -12.73 -13.77 24.45
C PHE A 108 -12.31 -15.01 25.24
N ARG A 109 -11.04 -15.42 25.17
CA ARG A 109 -10.60 -16.71 25.74
C ARG A 109 -10.40 -16.73 27.24
N GLY A 110 -10.27 -15.56 27.91
CA GLY A 110 -9.97 -15.49 29.35
C GLY A 110 -8.61 -16.09 29.73
N GLU A 111 -7.61 -16.03 28.83
CA GLU A 111 -6.31 -16.69 29.05
C GLU A 111 -5.12 -15.72 29.04
N ALA A 112 -5.30 -14.46 28.57
CA ALA A 112 -4.20 -13.52 28.39
C ALA A 112 -3.54 -13.12 29.71
N LEU A 113 -4.30 -12.59 30.67
CA LEU A 113 -3.78 -12.16 31.97
C LEU A 113 -3.17 -13.30 32.78
N PRO A 114 -3.84 -14.49 32.93
CA PRO A 114 -3.23 -15.64 33.60
C PRO A 114 -1.94 -16.11 32.94
N SER A 115 -1.89 -16.09 31.60
CA SER A 115 -0.69 -16.49 30.85
C SER A 115 0.47 -15.51 31.04
N ILE A 116 0.21 -14.20 31.00
CA ILE A 116 1.22 -13.17 31.29
C ILE A 116 1.74 -13.32 32.72
N GLY A 117 0.83 -13.46 33.71
CA GLY A 117 1.18 -13.62 35.13
C GLY A 117 2.00 -14.88 35.44
N ALA A 118 1.82 -15.96 34.65
CA ALA A 118 2.57 -17.20 34.81
C ALA A 118 4.06 -17.07 34.41
N VAL A 119 4.41 -16.12 33.53
CA VAL A 119 5.76 -15.95 32.96
C VAL A 119 6.43 -14.63 33.33
N SER A 120 5.74 -13.76 34.08
CA SER A 120 6.23 -12.43 34.45
C SER A 120 5.94 -12.12 35.94
N ARG A 121 6.31 -10.92 36.34
CA ARG A 121 5.82 -10.27 37.56
C ARG A 121 4.74 -9.29 37.14
N LEU A 122 3.49 -9.68 37.31
CA LEU A 122 2.33 -8.93 36.89
C LEU A 122 1.76 -8.16 38.07
N THR A 123 1.47 -6.87 37.88
CA THR A 123 0.74 -6.05 38.85
C THR A 123 -0.42 -5.37 38.12
N ILE A 124 -1.63 -5.49 38.66
CA ILE A 124 -2.83 -4.84 38.14
C ILE A 124 -3.32 -3.88 39.22
N THR A 125 -3.43 -2.60 38.88
CA THR A 125 -4.05 -1.56 39.71
C THR A 125 -5.27 -1.06 38.97
N SER A 126 -6.43 -1.09 39.59
CA SER A 126 -7.68 -0.72 38.94
C SER A 126 -8.63 0.01 39.87
N ARG A 127 -9.48 0.83 39.27
CA ARG A 127 -10.51 1.60 39.96
C ARG A 127 -11.75 1.72 39.09
N THR A 128 -12.89 1.36 39.64
CA THR A 128 -14.20 1.57 39.02
C THR A 128 -14.70 3.00 39.28
N GLU A 129 -15.67 3.45 38.51
CA GLU A 129 -16.30 4.76 38.71
C GLU A 129 -16.92 4.87 40.10
N GLY A 130 -16.56 5.91 40.85
CA GLY A 130 -17.03 6.10 42.23
C GLY A 130 -16.47 5.12 43.28
N GLY A 131 -15.69 4.12 42.87
CA GLY A 131 -15.07 3.12 43.74
C GLY A 131 -13.71 3.54 44.31
N GLU A 132 -13.13 2.68 45.14
CA GLU A 132 -11.76 2.80 45.64
C GLU A 132 -10.79 2.10 44.68
N GLY A 133 -9.53 2.52 44.69
CA GLY A 133 -8.47 1.88 43.91
C GLY A 133 -7.95 0.62 44.60
N TRP A 134 -7.79 -0.44 43.85
CA TRP A 134 -7.31 -1.73 44.32
C TRP A 134 -6.14 -2.24 43.45
N GLN A 135 -5.24 -2.96 44.08
CA GLN A 135 -4.08 -3.56 43.42
C GLN A 135 -3.98 -5.04 43.75
N LEU A 136 -3.59 -5.83 42.74
CA LEU A 136 -3.30 -7.22 42.87
C LEU A 136 -2.01 -7.57 42.16
N SER A 137 -1.14 -8.37 42.78
CA SER A 137 0.15 -8.79 42.21
C SER A 137 0.23 -10.29 42.03
N VAL A 138 0.86 -10.73 40.94
CA VAL A 138 1.14 -12.14 40.62
C VAL A 138 2.62 -12.29 40.32
N ARG A 139 3.24 -13.31 40.87
CA ARG A 139 4.67 -13.64 40.67
C ARG A 139 4.83 -15.10 40.27
N GLY A 140 5.14 -15.35 39.00
CA GLY A 140 5.30 -16.71 38.47
C GLY A 140 4.07 -17.61 38.67
N GLY A 141 2.87 -17.03 38.63
CA GLY A 141 1.60 -17.71 38.83
C GLY A 141 1.12 -17.77 40.29
N ALA A 142 1.89 -17.30 41.29
CA ALA A 142 1.44 -17.15 42.67
C ALA A 142 0.77 -15.77 42.84
N MET A 143 -0.52 -15.78 43.17
CA MET A 143 -1.35 -14.58 43.31
C MET A 143 -1.35 -14.11 44.78
N ALA A 144 -1.18 -12.82 45.02
CA ALA A 144 -1.35 -12.19 46.33
C ALA A 144 -2.84 -11.83 46.54
N GLU A 145 -3.20 -11.45 47.76
CA GLU A 145 -4.54 -10.90 48.02
C GLU A 145 -4.65 -9.45 47.48
N PRO A 146 -5.84 -9.02 47.00
CA PRO A 146 -6.07 -7.63 46.63
C PRO A 146 -5.84 -6.70 47.83
N CYS A 147 -5.16 -5.58 47.59
CA CYS A 147 -4.97 -4.54 48.61
C CYS A 147 -5.35 -3.16 48.08
N PRO A 148 -5.80 -2.24 48.94
CA PRO A 148 -6.08 -0.86 48.54
C PRO A 148 -4.83 -0.20 47.93
N ALA A 149 -4.99 0.52 46.82
CA ALA A 149 -3.92 1.25 46.16
C ALA A 149 -4.45 2.54 45.51
N PRO A 150 -3.68 3.63 45.51
CA PRO A 150 -4.09 4.85 44.87
C PRO A 150 -4.15 4.69 43.35
N PHE A 151 -5.22 5.14 42.74
CA PHE A 151 -5.37 5.22 41.27
C PHE A 151 -6.08 6.52 40.91
N ALA A 152 -5.54 7.29 39.99
CA ALA A 152 -6.09 8.56 39.56
C ALA A 152 -7.18 8.37 38.51
N GLY A 153 -8.41 8.68 38.83
CA GLY A 153 -9.55 8.51 37.91
C GLY A 153 -10.13 7.10 37.89
N THR A 154 -10.84 6.76 36.85
CA THR A 154 -11.39 5.41 36.56
C THR A 154 -10.47 4.74 35.54
N GLY A 155 -10.33 3.42 35.57
CA GLY A 155 -9.55 2.65 34.59
C GLY A 155 -8.66 1.61 35.19
N THR A 156 -7.68 1.14 34.40
CA THR A 156 -6.78 0.07 34.81
C THR A 156 -5.35 0.38 34.38
N ARG A 157 -4.40 0.00 35.25
CA ARG A 157 -2.96 -0.05 34.96
C ARG A 157 -2.48 -1.48 35.14
N VAL A 158 -1.95 -2.06 34.06
CA VAL A 158 -1.35 -3.37 34.06
C VAL A 158 0.14 -3.23 33.84
N GLU A 159 0.95 -3.67 34.77
CA GLU A 159 2.40 -3.65 34.72
C GLU A 159 2.93 -5.08 34.66
N VAL A 160 3.69 -5.37 33.61
CA VAL A 160 4.35 -6.65 33.37
C VAL A 160 5.86 -6.42 33.48
N ALA A 161 6.43 -6.78 34.60
CA ALA A 161 7.86 -6.68 34.85
C ALA A 161 8.55 -8.04 34.62
N ASP A 162 9.80 -7.98 34.16
CA ASP A 162 10.68 -9.14 33.96
C ASP A 162 10.01 -10.24 33.12
N LEU A 163 9.49 -9.89 31.95
CA LEU A 163 8.82 -10.84 31.07
C LEU A 163 9.74 -12.02 30.73
N PHE A 164 9.20 -13.24 30.88
CA PHE A 164 9.92 -14.53 30.72
C PHE A 164 10.94 -14.90 31.80
N TYR A 165 10.97 -14.20 32.94
CA TYR A 165 11.89 -14.62 34.03
C TYR A 165 11.64 -16.05 34.49
N ALA A 166 10.38 -16.51 34.48
CA ALA A 166 9.99 -17.89 34.83
C ALA A 166 10.25 -18.91 33.71
N THR A 167 10.62 -18.44 32.51
CA THR A 167 10.92 -19.26 31.33
C THR A 167 12.20 -18.78 30.63
N PRO A 168 13.38 -18.85 31.28
CA PRO A 168 14.61 -18.21 30.78
C PRO A 168 15.11 -18.75 29.44
N ALA A 169 14.71 -19.97 29.06
CA ALA A 169 14.98 -20.49 27.71
C ALA A 169 14.39 -19.61 26.61
N ARG A 170 13.24 -18.98 26.86
CA ARG A 170 12.55 -18.12 25.90
C ARG A 170 13.27 -16.80 25.67
N LEU A 171 13.93 -16.25 26.68
CA LEU A 171 14.74 -15.03 26.52
C LEU A 171 15.85 -15.20 25.46
N LYS A 172 16.33 -16.43 25.24
CA LYS A 172 17.36 -16.73 24.24
C LYS A 172 16.84 -16.66 22.79
N PHE A 173 15.52 -16.73 22.61
CA PHE A 173 14.87 -16.66 21.29
C PHE A 173 14.31 -15.27 20.96
N MET A 174 14.41 -14.32 21.90
CA MET A 174 14.02 -12.94 21.64
C MET A 174 14.97 -12.30 20.63
N LYS A 175 14.42 -11.43 19.81
CA LYS A 175 15.21 -10.61 18.87
C LYS A 175 15.93 -9.48 19.61
N SER A 176 16.67 -8.66 18.88
CA SER A 176 17.30 -7.46 19.45
C SER A 176 16.23 -6.54 20.06
N GLU A 177 16.62 -5.79 21.08
CA GLU A 177 15.75 -4.80 21.75
C GLU A 177 15.07 -3.87 20.74
N ARG A 178 15.84 -3.33 19.79
CA ARG A 178 15.31 -2.46 18.72
C ARG A 178 14.24 -3.16 17.87
N ALA A 179 14.40 -4.46 17.60
CA ALA A 179 13.41 -5.23 16.84
C ALA A 179 12.13 -5.48 17.65
N GLU A 180 12.26 -5.72 18.99
CA GLU A 180 11.11 -5.86 19.87
C GLU A 180 10.35 -4.54 20.04
N VAL A 181 11.05 -3.41 20.24
CA VAL A 181 10.45 -2.06 20.24
C VAL A 181 9.67 -1.80 18.96
N THR A 182 10.26 -2.12 17.81
CA THR A 182 9.60 -1.93 16.51
C THR A 182 8.33 -2.77 16.40
N ALA A 183 8.35 -4.02 16.88
CA ALA A 183 7.18 -4.89 16.85
C ALA A 183 6.06 -4.41 17.80
N CYS A 184 6.41 -3.95 19.00
CA CYS A 184 5.45 -3.35 19.93
C CYS A 184 4.83 -2.08 19.33
N ALA A 185 5.64 -1.21 18.75
CA ALA A 185 5.18 0.00 18.08
C ALA A 185 4.24 -0.29 16.90
N ASP A 186 4.56 -1.30 16.06
CA ASP A 186 3.67 -1.72 14.95
C ASP A 186 2.33 -2.25 15.48
N THR A 187 2.36 -3.01 16.57
CA THR A 187 1.14 -3.52 17.23
C THR A 187 0.23 -2.38 17.70
N VAL A 188 0.78 -1.40 18.44
CA VAL A 188 -0.01 -0.25 18.92
C VAL A 188 -0.53 0.58 17.75
N LYS A 189 0.28 0.80 16.70
CA LYS A 189 -0.15 1.51 15.47
C LYS A 189 -1.33 0.84 14.79
N ARG A 190 -1.30 -0.50 14.64
CA ARG A 190 -2.41 -1.25 14.03
C ARG A 190 -3.69 -1.12 14.85
N LEU A 191 -3.62 -1.24 16.17
CA LEU A 191 -4.79 -1.04 17.03
C LEU A 191 -5.30 0.41 16.97
N ALA A 192 -4.39 1.39 16.91
CA ALA A 192 -4.75 2.80 16.74
C ALA A 192 -5.39 3.12 15.38
N MET A 193 -5.03 2.40 14.30
CA MET A 193 -5.70 2.50 13.00
C MET A 193 -7.14 1.97 13.06
N ALA A 194 -7.36 0.87 13.81
CA ALA A 194 -8.68 0.26 13.96
C ALA A 194 -9.63 1.10 14.83
N ARG A 195 -9.08 1.92 15.73
CA ARG A 195 -9.86 2.74 16.70
C ARG A 195 -9.40 4.20 16.66
N PRO A 196 -9.78 4.96 15.63
CA PRO A 196 -9.45 6.38 15.52
C PRO A 196 -10.08 7.22 16.64
N ASP A 197 -11.17 6.77 17.21
CA ASP A 197 -11.90 7.38 18.34
C ASP A 197 -11.16 7.33 19.69
N VAL A 198 -10.08 6.55 19.78
CA VAL A 198 -9.26 6.38 20.99
C VAL A 198 -7.92 7.08 20.85
N ALA A 199 -7.46 7.75 21.90
CA ALA A 199 -6.13 8.34 21.98
C ALA A 199 -5.10 7.28 22.37
N PHE A 200 -3.95 7.25 21.68
CA PHE A 200 -2.86 6.31 21.97
C PHE A 200 -1.55 7.02 22.20
N THR A 201 -0.84 6.65 23.24
CA THR A 201 0.53 7.11 23.51
C THR A 201 1.45 5.90 23.69
N LEU A 202 2.60 5.92 23.04
CA LEU A 202 3.69 4.96 23.27
C LEU A 202 4.93 5.68 23.76
N ASN A 203 5.42 5.27 24.92
CA ASN A 203 6.70 5.69 25.46
C ASN A 203 7.68 4.51 25.44
N VAL A 204 8.93 4.78 25.14
CA VAL A 204 10.02 3.79 25.11
C VAL A 204 11.17 4.34 25.93
N ASP A 205 11.58 3.62 26.95
CA ASP A 205 12.67 4.00 27.87
C ASP A 205 12.48 5.44 28.41
N GLY A 206 11.24 5.74 28.84
CA GLY A 206 10.85 7.06 29.38
C GLY A 206 10.71 8.17 28.36
N LYS A 207 10.93 7.91 27.05
CA LYS A 207 10.80 8.90 25.98
C LYS A 207 9.57 8.62 25.13
N LYS A 208 8.78 9.67 24.86
CA LYS A 208 7.64 9.57 23.96
C LYS A 208 8.08 9.19 22.54
N ARG A 209 7.59 8.07 22.05
CA ARG A 209 7.84 7.60 20.68
C ARG A 209 6.83 8.19 19.70
N PHE A 210 5.55 8.16 20.08
CA PHE A 210 4.45 8.80 19.36
C PHE A 210 3.25 9.01 20.29
N ALA A 211 2.38 9.93 19.89
CA ALA A 211 1.06 10.13 20.50
C ALA A 211 0.05 10.45 19.41
N TYR A 212 -1.06 9.73 19.38
CA TYR A 212 -2.19 9.92 18.47
C TYR A 212 -3.37 10.40 19.29
N ARG A 213 -3.98 11.53 18.90
CA ARG A 213 -5.18 12.07 19.57
C ARG A 213 -6.40 11.26 19.12
N ALA A 214 -7.46 11.26 19.91
CA ALA A 214 -8.74 10.76 19.46
C ALA A 214 -9.26 11.64 18.31
N GLU A 215 -9.75 11.01 17.26
CA GLU A 215 -10.29 11.68 16.08
C GLU A 215 -11.82 11.62 16.08
N PRO A 216 -12.49 12.57 15.45
CA PRO A 216 -13.94 12.51 15.30
C PRO A 216 -14.38 11.27 14.50
N PRO A 217 -15.61 10.77 14.73
CA PRO A 217 -16.12 9.65 13.94
C PRO A 217 -16.31 10.05 12.47
N GLY A 218 -16.11 9.07 11.57
CA GLY A 218 -16.31 9.23 10.14
C GLY A 218 -15.02 9.14 9.31
N PRO A 219 -15.16 9.24 7.98
CA PRO A 219 -14.04 9.04 7.06
C PRO A 219 -12.89 10.05 7.24
N GLU A 220 -13.21 11.32 7.56
CA GLU A 220 -12.20 12.36 7.76
C GLU A 220 -11.32 12.08 8.98
N GLY A 221 -11.93 11.70 10.12
CA GLY A 221 -11.17 11.32 11.31
C GLY A 221 -10.35 10.06 11.08
N HIS A 222 -10.88 9.09 10.33
CA HIS A 222 -10.10 7.92 9.91
C HIS A 222 -8.89 8.32 9.06
N LEU A 223 -9.08 9.16 8.04
CA LEU A 223 -7.99 9.63 7.19
C LEU A 223 -6.94 10.42 7.99
N SER A 224 -7.39 11.27 8.93
CA SER A 224 -6.50 12.00 9.85
C SER A 224 -5.61 11.06 10.65
N ARG A 225 -6.22 10.02 11.28
CA ARG A 225 -5.48 8.98 12.01
C ARG A 225 -4.50 8.22 11.12
N LEU A 226 -4.92 7.81 9.93
CA LEU A 226 -4.06 7.08 8.99
C LEU A 226 -2.90 7.96 8.53
N SER A 227 -3.14 9.24 8.25
CA SER A 227 -2.10 10.21 7.88
C SER A 227 -1.09 10.43 9.00
N ALA A 228 -1.54 10.48 10.26
CA ALA A 228 -0.66 10.59 11.42
C ALA A 228 0.26 9.36 11.58
N ILE A 229 -0.20 8.16 11.18
CA ILE A 229 0.56 6.90 11.32
C ILE A 229 1.40 6.59 10.09
N MET A 230 0.84 6.75 8.87
CA MET A 230 1.46 6.40 7.60
C MET A 230 2.27 7.55 6.99
N GLY A 231 2.09 8.75 7.49
CA GLY A 231 2.71 9.99 7.01
C GLY A 231 1.69 10.90 6.31
N PRO A 232 1.92 12.24 6.33
CA PRO A 232 1.01 13.22 5.72
C PRO A 232 0.85 12.99 4.21
N GLU A 233 1.89 12.52 3.54
CA GLU A 233 1.87 12.19 2.12
C GLU A 233 0.82 11.13 1.78
N PHE A 234 0.50 10.21 2.71
CA PHE A 234 -0.58 9.25 2.50
C PHE A 234 -1.93 9.96 2.41
N GLY A 235 -2.20 10.91 3.31
CA GLY A 235 -3.47 11.67 3.30
C GLY A 235 -3.68 12.45 1.99
N GLU A 236 -2.61 12.97 1.41
CA GLU A 236 -2.66 13.74 0.17
C GLU A 236 -2.86 12.86 -1.08
N ASN A 237 -2.42 11.60 -1.03
CA ASN A 237 -2.42 10.67 -2.15
C ASN A 237 -3.38 9.49 -1.97
N ALA A 238 -4.18 9.48 -0.90
CA ALA A 238 -5.16 8.44 -0.65
C ALA A 238 -6.52 8.77 -1.26
N VAL A 239 -7.19 7.72 -1.75
CA VAL A 239 -8.56 7.77 -2.23
C VAL A 239 -9.44 6.92 -1.33
N PRO A 240 -10.68 7.36 -1.02
CA PRO A 240 -11.60 6.58 -0.22
C PRO A 240 -12.05 5.33 -1.00
N VAL A 241 -12.15 4.22 -0.30
CA VAL A 241 -12.70 2.96 -0.81
C VAL A 241 -13.95 2.67 -0.01
N THR A 242 -15.11 2.52 -0.67
CA THR A 242 -16.36 2.14 -0.02
C THR A 242 -17.15 1.26 -0.97
N LEU A 243 -17.54 0.08 -0.50
CA LEU A 243 -18.40 -0.85 -1.24
C LEU A 243 -19.20 -1.69 -0.24
N GLU A 244 -20.49 -1.83 -0.48
CA GLU A 244 -21.37 -2.69 0.31
C GLU A 244 -22.00 -3.74 -0.59
N ARG A 245 -21.97 -5.00 -0.15
CA ARG A 245 -22.58 -6.12 -0.87
C ARG A 245 -22.90 -7.28 0.08
N GLU A 246 -24.11 -7.82 0.00
CA GLU A 246 -24.54 -9.02 0.74
C GLU A 246 -24.26 -8.94 2.26
N GLY A 247 -24.43 -7.75 2.86
CA GLY A 247 -24.19 -7.51 4.28
C GLY A 247 -22.70 -7.42 4.67
N VAL A 248 -21.80 -7.41 3.68
CA VAL A 248 -20.36 -7.13 3.87
C VAL A 248 -20.07 -5.71 3.44
N THR A 249 -19.38 -4.95 4.27
CA THR A 249 -18.95 -3.60 3.98
C THR A 249 -17.42 -3.55 3.87
N LEU A 250 -16.93 -3.09 2.73
CA LEU A 250 -15.53 -2.73 2.52
C LEU A 250 -15.42 -1.22 2.65
N SER A 251 -14.53 -0.76 3.52
CA SER A 251 -14.24 0.67 3.69
C SER A 251 -12.74 0.91 3.86
N GLY A 252 -12.31 2.15 3.78
CA GLY A 252 -10.92 2.53 4.03
C GLY A 252 -10.35 3.47 2.99
N PHE A 253 -9.02 3.42 2.85
CA PHE A 253 -8.27 4.31 1.97
C PHE A 253 -7.17 3.56 1.25
N ALA A 254 -6.99 3.87 -0.03
CA ALA A 254 -5.97 3.29 -0.89
C ALA A 254 -5.14 4.39 -1.54
N GLY A 255 -3.83 4.25 -1.59
CA GLY A 255 -2.96 5.19 -2.28
C GLY A 255 -3.17 5.12 -3.80
N VAL A 256 -3.12 6.29 -4.47
CA VAL A 256 -3.08 6.33 -5.93
C VAL A 256 -1.88 5.49 -6.42
N PRO A 257 -1.96 4.83 -7.58
CA PRO A 257 -0.91 3.90 -8.01
C PRO A 257 0.48 4.54 -8.14
N THR A 258 0.56 5.83 -8.44
CA THR A 258 1.83 6.58 -8.45
C THR A 258 2.46 6.74 -7.06
N PHE A 259 1.69 6.50 -5.99
CA PHE A 259 2.16 6.50 -4.60
C PHE A 259 2.34 5.06 -4.11
N ASN A 260 3.48 4.46 -4.43
CA ASN A 260 3.79 3.05 -4.19
C ASN A 260 5.17 2.87 -3.55
N ARG A 261 5.46 1.63 -3.09
CA ARG A 261 6.74 1.25 -2.48
C ARG A 261 7.24 -0.09 -3.00
N GLY A 262 8.57 -0.33 -2.89
CA GLY A 262 9.19 -1.62 -3.21
C GLY A 262 8.94 -2.73 -2.18
N LEU A 263 8.40 -2.41 -0.99
CA LEU A 263 8.09 -3.38 0.06
C LEU A 263 6.61 -3.30 0.46
N PRO A 264 5.93 -4.43 0.74
CA PRO A 264 4.52 -4.48 1.14
C PRO A 264 4.32 -4.15 2.64
N ASP A 265 5.15 -3.29 3.22
CA ASP A 265 5.19 -2.95 4.65
C ASP A 265 4.09 -1.98 5.09
N ARG A 266 3.41 -1.35 4.13
CA ARG A 266 2.36 -0.34 4.34
C ARG A 266 0.98 -0.79 3.86
N GLN A 267 0.71 -2.08 3.90
CA GLN A 267 -0.60 -2.66 3.63
C GLN A 267 -1.23 -3.08 4.95
N TYR A 268 -2.26 -2.36 5.37
CA TYR A 268 -2.97 -2.61 6.61
C TYR A 268 -4.38 -3.10 6.30
N LEU A 269 -4.70 -4.27 6.81
CA LEU A 269 -5.95 -4.98 6.51
C LEU A 269 -6.64 -5.33 7.82
N PHE A 270 -7.91 -5.04 7.90
CA PHE A 270 -8.71 -5.26 9.10
C PHE A 270 -9.99 -6.02 8.76
N VAL A 271 -10.35 -6.98 9.60
CA VAL A 271 -11.63 -7.70 9.54
C VAL A 271 -12.31 -7.55 10.90
N ARG A 272 -13.50 -6.92 10.93
CA ARG A 272 -14.24 -6.62 12.16
C ARG A 272 -13.36 -5.91 13.21
N GLY A 273 -12.61 -4.90 12.77
CA GLY A 273 -11.68 -4.12 13.60
C GLY A 273 -10.39 -4.84 14.00
N ARG A 274 -10.19 -6.12 13.62
CA ARG A 274 -8.98 -6.89 13.95
C ARG A 274 -7.95 -6.77 12.82
N PRO A 275 -6.68 -6.48 13.12
CA PRO A 275 -5.63 -6.49 12.12
C PRO A 275 -5.35 -7.92 11.65
N VAL A 276 -5.39 -8.16 10.33
CA VAL A 276 -5.19 -9.46 9.71
C VAL A 276 -4.04 -9.44 8.70
N LYS A 277 -3.44 -10.61 8.47
CA LYS A 277 -2.44 -10.87 7.43
C LYS A 277 -2.88 -12.11 6.66
N ASP A 278 -3.94 -11.95 5.89
CA ASP A 278 -4.54 -13.04 5.13
C ASP A 278 -4.04 -13.03 3.68
N ARG A 279 -3.70 -14.21 3.15
CA ARG A 279 -3.13 -14.36 1.79
C ARG A 279 -4.15 -14.03 0.71
N LEU A 280 -5.42 -14.37 0.92
CA LEU A 280 -6.49 -14.08 -0.03
C LEU A 280 -6.66 -12.57 -0.20
N ILE A 281 -6.71 -11.82 0.91
CA ILE A 281 -6.87 -10.36 0.89
C ILE A 281 -5.65 -9.71 0.21
N VAL A 282 -4.43 -10.13 0.58
CA VAL A 282 -3.20 -9.63 -0.05
C VAL A 282 -3.19 -9.92 -1.56
N GLY A 283 -3.61 -11.14 -1.96
CA GLY A 283 -3.74 -11.51 -3.36
C GLY A 283 -4.79 -10.67 -4.10
N ALA A 284 -5.93 -10.40 -3.47
CA ALA A 284 -6.99 -9.54 -4.03
C ALA A 284 -6.50 -8.09 -4.23
N VAL A 285 -5.78 -7.52 -3.25
CA VAL A 285 -5.15 -6.20 -3.38
C VAL A 285 -4.19 -6.18 -4.56
N ARG A 286 -3.33 -7.18 -4.68
CA ARG A 286 -2.39 -7.29 -5.80
C ARG A 286 -3.11 -7.37 -7.14
N GLY A 287 -4.18 -8.18 -7.24
CA GLY A 287 -5.01 -8.28 -8.44
C GLY A 287 -5.73 -6.99 -8.82
N ALA A 288 -6.13 -6.18 -7.82
CA ALA A 288 -6.73 -4.87 -8.08
C ALA A 288 -5.75 -3.87 -8.71
N TYR A 289 -4.47 -3.92 -8.32
CA TYR A 289 -3.42 -3.02 -8.80
C TYR A 289 -2.58 -3.60 -9.94
N ALA A 290 -2.89 -4.80 -10.45
CA ALA A 290 -2.08 -5.48 -11.45
C ALA A 290 -1.89 -4.66 -12.74
N ASP A 291 -2.93 -3.93 -13.16
CA ASP A 291 -2.91 -3.06 -14.34
C ASP A 291 -2.14 -1.73 -14.13
N PHE A 292 -1.69 -1.45 -12.91
CA PHE A 292 -1.19 -0.14 -12.52
C PHE A 292 0.20 -0.17 -11.88
N LEU A 293 0.63 -1.31 -11.35
CA LEU A 293 1.88 -1.44 -10.62
C LEU A 293 2.74 -2.57 -11.17
N ALA A 294 4.02 -2.31 -11.32
CA ALA A 294 5.00 -3.36 -11.60
C ALA A 294 5.01 -4.43 -10.48
N ARG A 295 5.44 -5.64 -10.82
CA ARG A 295 5.40 -6.82 -9.90
C ARG A 295 6.18 -6.63 -8.61
N ASP A 296 7.20 -5.78 -8.60
CA ASP A 296 8.04 -5.42 -7.45
C ASP A 296 7.55 -4.19 -6.68
N ARG A 297 6.38 -3.64 -7.05
CA ARG A 297 5.79 -2.46 -6.42
C ARG A 297 4.51 -2.80 -5.67
N HIS A 298 4.31 -2.12 -4.56
CA HIS A 298 3.19 -2.37 -3.65
C HIS A 298 2.47 -1.07 -3.30
N PRO A 299 1.13 -1.04 -3.36
CA PRO A 299 0.36 0.12 -2.95
C PRO A 299 0.44 0.31 -1.43
N LEU A 300 0.28 1.55 -0.98
CA LEU A 300 0.02 1.86 0.41
C LEU A 300 -1.50 1.90 0.60
N LEU A 301 -2.03 1.16 1.56
CA LEU A 301 -3.47 1.14 1.81
C LEU A 301 -3.81 0.73 3.24
N CYS A 302 -5.02 1.10 3.64
CA CYS A 302 -5.64 0.63 4.87
C CYS A 302 -7.11 0.31 4.58
N LEU A 303 -7.48 -0.98 4.65
CA LEU A 303 -8.81 -1.47 4.34
C LEU A 303 -9.46 -2.13 5.54
N PHE A 304 -10.74 -1.89 5.71
CA PHE A 304 -11.60 -2.45 6.73
C PHE A 304 -12.70 -3.25 6.06
N LEU A 305 -12.82 -4.51 6.46
CA LEU A 305 -13.91 -5.41 6.09
C LEU A 305 -14.79 -5.60 7.32
N ASP A 306 -15.99 -5.11 7.25
CA ASP A 306 -17.02 -5.34 8.27
C ASP A 306 -18.06 -6.32 7.73
N MET A 307 -18.41 -7.33 8.53
CA MET A 307 -19.29 -8.41 8.13
C MET A 307 -19.91 -9.10 9.35
N PRO A 308 -21.05 -9.81 9.18
CA PRO A 308 -21.64 -10.61 10.24
C PRO A 308 -20.63 -11.63 10.81
N SER A 309 -20.67 -11.86 12.13
CA SER A 309 -19.80 -12.85 12.79
C SER A 309 -19.92 -14.26 12.18
N SER A 310 -21.11 -14.63 11.73
CA SER A 310 -21.38 -15.92 11.06
C SER A 310 -20.72 -16.09 9.69
N SER A 311 -20.18 -15.01 9.11
CA SER A 311 -19.55 -15.01 7.78
C SER A 311 -18.03 -15.18 7.81
N VAL A 312 -17.42 -15.11 9.02
CA VAL A 312 -15.96 -15.22 9.18
C VAL A 312 -15.61 -15.95 10.47
N ASP A 313 -14.75 -16.95 10.36
CA ASP A 313 -14.11 -17.58 11.52
C ASP A 313 -12.77 -16.89 11.82
N VAL A 314 -12.69 -16.24 12.96
CA VAL A 314 -11.48 -15.54 13.47
C VAL A 314 -10.64 -16.41 14.41
N ASN A 315 -11.10 -17.61 14.75
CA ASN A 315 -10.45 -18.52 15.68
C ASN A 315 -9.55 -19.55 14.98
N VAL A 316 -8.90 -19.16 13.90
CA VAL A 316 -8.05 -20.06 13.08
C VAL A 316 -6.63 -20.18 13.63
N HIS A 317 -6.05 -19.07 14.12
CA HIS A 317 -4.67 -19.01 14.59
C HIS A 317 -4.59 -18.40 16.00
N PRO A 318 -3.70 -18.88 16.90
CA PRO A 318 -3.56 -18.33 18.25
C PRO A 318 -3.37 -16.80 18.29
N ALA A 319 -2.56 -16.25 17.38
CA ALA A 319 -2.35 -14.80 17.24
C ALA A 319 -3.50 -14.06 16.55
N LYS A 320 -4.55 -14.77 16.08
CA LYS A 320 -5.74 -14.20 15.42
C LYS A 320 -5.39 -13.35 14.17
N THR A 321 -4.29 -13.65 13.49
CA THR A 321 -3.83 -12.90 12.31
C THR A 321 -4.36 -13.45 11.00
N GLU A 322 -4.83 -14.69 10.99
CA GLU A 322 -5.46 -15.34 9.84
C GLU A 322 -6.94 -15.57 10.12
N VAL A 323 -7.76 -15.47 9.10
CA VAL A 323 -9.21 -15.64 9.18
C VAL A 323 -9.68 -16.59 8.09
N ARG A 324 -10.83 -17.25 8.29
CA ARG A 324 -11.48 -18.03 7.24
C ARG A 324 -12.82 -17.41 6.90
N PHE A 325 -12.97 -17.02 5.65
CA PHE A 325 -14.21 -16.49 5.13
C PHE A 325 -15.14 -17.64 4.70
N ARG A 326 -16.42 -17.51 5.01
CA ARG A 326 -17.45 -18.43 4.52
C ARG A 326 -17.56 -18.36 2.99
N ASP A 327 -17.53 -17.13 2.44
CA ASP A 327 -17.46 -16.86 1.01
C ASP A 327 -16.20 -16.07 0.67
N ALA A 328 -15.15 -16.81 0.32
CA ALA A 328 -13.85 -16.24 -0.06
C ALA A 328 -13.91 -15.51 -1.41
N GLN A 329 -14.83 -15.94 -2.33
CA GLN A 329 -14.95 -15.32 -3.65
C GLN A 329 -15.65 -13.97 -3.58
N LEU A 330 -16.69 -13.85 -2.75
CA LEU A 330 -17.35 -12.58 -2.47
C LEU A 330 -16.34 -11.56 -1.94
N VAL A 331 -15.56 -11.92 -0.91
CA VAL A 331 -14.56 -11.03 -0.30
C VAL A 331 -13.50 -10.61 -1.32
N ARG A 332 -12.96 -11.56 -2.09
CA ARG A 332 -11.99 -11.26 -3.16
C ARG A 332 -12.59 -10.32 -4.19
N GLY A 333 -13.79 -10.61 -4.69
CA GLY A 333 -14.49 -9.80 -5.68
C GLY A 333 -14.75 -8.38 -5.20
N MET A 334 -15.17 -8.21 -3.94
CA MET A 334 -15.41 -6.91 -3.34
C MET A 334 -14.13 -6.07 -3.23
N ILE A 335 -13.02 -6.67 -2.78
CA ILE A 335 -11.74 -5.95 -2.67
C ILE A 335 -11.26 -5.51 -4.05
N VAL A 336 -11.29 -6.40 -5.04
CA VAL A 336 -10.84 -6.08 -6.41
C VAL A 336 -11.72 -4.99 -7.02
N SER A 337 -13.05 -5.14 -6.98
CA SER A 337 -13.98 -4.17 -7.59
C SER A 337 -13.97 -2.83 -6.85
N GLY A 338 -13.94 -2.83 -5.51
CA GLY A 338 -13.92 -1.60 -4.71
C GLY A 338 -12.64 -0.80 -4.91
N LEU A 339 -11.48 -1.47 -4.95
CA LEU A 339 -10.21 -0.80 -5.23
C LEU A 339 -10.13 -0.29 -6.67
N ARG A 340 -10.54 -1.10 -7.67
CA ARG A 340 -10.56 -0.66 -9.08
C ARG A 340 -11.49 0.53 -9.28
N ALA A 341 -12.68 0.53 -8.69
CA ALA A 341 -13.59 1.67 -8.73
C ALA A 341 -12.96 2.93 -8.13
N ALA A 342 -12.40 2.83 -6.92
CA ALA A 342 -11.76 3.97 -6.25
C ALA A 342 -10.57 4.54 -7.04
N ILE A 343 -9.76 3.67 -7.66
CA ILE A 343 -8.63 4.08 -8.51
C ILE A 343 -9.14 4.75 -9.79
N SER A 344 -10.20 4.22 -10.40
CA SER A 344 -10.82 4.80 -11.61
C SER A 344 -11.43 6.16 -11.33
N ASP A 345 -12.15 6.32 -10.21
CA ASP A 345 -12.76 7.59 -9.81
C ASP A 345 -11.71 8.66 -9.45
N ALA A 346 -10.55 8.22 -9.00
CA ALA A 346 -9.41 9.13 -8.80
C ALA A 346 -8.91 9.74 -10.12
N GLY A 347 -9.27 9.15 -11.24
CA GLY A 347 -8.98 9.64 -12.58
C GLY A 347 -7.49 9.81 -12.85
N HIS A 348 -7.14 10.95 -13.44
CA HIS A 348 -5.77 11.27 -13.85
C HIS A 348 -4.89 11.86 -12.74
N LYS A 349 -5.22 11.65 -11.45
CA LYS A 349 -4.41 12.19 -10.35
C LYS A 349 -3.02 11.55 -10.32
N ALA A 350 -2.01 12.34 -10.68
CA ALA A 350 -0.63 12.00 -10.37
C ALA A 350 -0.34 12.26 -8.89
N SER A 351 0.60 11.51 -8.31
CA SER A 351 1.00 11.71 -6.90
C SER A 351 1.61 13.11 -6.69
N THR A 352 1.13 13.85 -5.70
CA THR A 352 1.71 15.14 -5.27
C THR A 352 3.14 14.99 -4.77
N THR A 353 3.52 13.80 -4.30
CA THR A 353 4.89 13.47 -3.84
C THR A 353 5.90 13.57 -4.97
N VAL A 354 5.54 13.21 -6.20
CA VAL A 354 6.46 13.30 -7.36
C VAL A 354 6.75 14.76 -7.67
N ALA A 355 5.73 15.63 -7.66
CA ALA A 355 5.91 17.06 -7.82
C ALA A 355 6.76 17.66 -6.69
N ALA A 356 6.50 17.28 -5.43
CA ALA A 356 7.29 17.72 -4.27
C ALA A 356 8.75 17.22 -4.31
N GLN A 357 9.00 16.00 -4.79
CA GLN A 357 10.35 15.48 -4.99
C GLN A 357 11.09 16.22 -6.11
N ALA A 358 10.43 16.52 -7.22
CA ALA A 358 10.98 17.32 -8.32
C ALA A 358 11.36 18.72 -7.82
N MET A 359 10.50 19.33 -6.99
CA MET A 359 10.75 20.63 -6.36
C MET A 359 11.93 20.59 -5.39
N ARG A 360 12.06 19.57 -4.55
CA ARG A 360 13.21 19.38 -3.64
C ARG A 360 14.52 19.14 -4.40
N ALA A 361 14.46 18.41 -5.52
CA ALA A 361 15.64 18.20 -6.37
C ALA A 361 16.08 19.48 -7.07
N ALA A 362 15.17 20.39 -7.38
CA ALA A 362 15.45 21.71 -7.92
C ALA A 362 16.06 22.68 -6.87
N HIS A 363 15.91 22.37 -5.57
CA HIS A 363 16.55 23.09 -4.45
C HIS A 363 17.50 22.16 -3.70
N PRO A 364 18.74 21.94 -4.17
CA PRO A 364 19.73 21.25 -3.35
C PRO A 364 19.92 22.03 -2.05
N PRO A 365 20.02 21.37 -0.88
CA PRO A 365 20.24 22.06 0.38
C PRO A 365 21.49 22.94 0.24
N PHE A 366 21.33 24.21 0.50
CA PHE A 366 22.41 25.20 0.48
C PHE A 366 23.44 24.72 1.52
N ARG A 367 24.44 24.00 1.08
CA ARG A 367 25.61 23.72 1.89
C ARG A 367 26.27 25.08 2.08
N ALA A 368 26.21 25.61 3.29
CA ALA A 368 26.99 26.78 3.64
C ALA A 368 28.44 26.58 3.13
N ALA A 369 28.82 27.39 2.16
CA ALA A 369 30.13 27.32 1.56
C ALA A 369 31.15 27.54 2.69
N GLN A 370 32.03 26.57 2.90
CA GLN A 370 33.23 26.80 3.69
C GLN A 370 33.97 28.01 3.07
N PRO A 371 34.47 28.95 3.87
CA PRO A 371 35.18 30.11 3.34
C PRO A 371 36.32 29.61 2.44
N ALA A 372 36.30 30.08 1.21
CA ALA A 372 37.34 29.78 0.24
C ALA A 372 38.70 30.36 0.75
N PRO A 373 39.80 29.62 0.55
CA PRO A 373 41.12 30.16 0.84
C PRO A 373 41.38 31.39 -0.04
N PRO A 374 42.17 32.38 0.45
CA PRO A 374 42.40 33.65 -0.25
C PRO A 374 43.03 33.40 -1.63
N PRO A 375 42.67 34.22 -2.64
CA PRO A 375 43.15 34.04 -4.00
C PRO A 375 44.67 34.33 -4.06
N ARG A 376 45.38 33.42 -4.73
CA ARG A 376 46.76 33.64 -5.14
C ARG A 376 46.79 34.72 -6.22
N PRO A 377 47.81 35.62 -6.24
CA PRO A 377 47.89 36.68 -7.24
C PRO A 377 48.07 36.08 -8.64
N ALA A 378 47.21 36.52 -9.55
CA ALA A 378 47.28 36.14 -10.96
C ALA A 378 48.47 36.79 -11.63
N ALA A 379 49.27 35.99 -12.32
CA ALA A 379 50.29 36.49 -13.22
C ALA A 379 49.61 37.01 -14.50
N ASP A 380 50.02 38.22 -14.91
CA ASP A 380 49.61 38.84 -16.17
C ASP A 380 49.88 37.93 -17.38
N LEU A 381 48.81 37.65 -18.13
CA LEU A 381 48.91 37.27 -19.53
C LEU A 381 48.05 38.22 -20.36
N ALA A 382 48.69 39.25 -20.87
CA ALA A 382 48.19 40.14 -21.89
C ALA A 382 48.15 39.40 -23.26
N GLY A 383 47.09 39.64 -24.01
CA GLY A 383 47.06 39.46 -25.44
C GLY A 383 46.14 38.36 -25.95
N PHE A 384 45.05 38.80 -26.48
CA PHE A 384 44.47 38.58 -27.82
C PHE A 384 42.96 38.95 -27.77
N GLY A 385 42.71 40.20 -28.10
CA GLY A 385 41.37 40.69 -28.39
C GLY A 385 41.01 40.37 -29.84
N GLU A 386 40.02 39.53 -30.05
CA GLU A 386 39.34 39.48 -31.33
C GLU A 386 37.97 40.20 -31.23
N ARG A 387 37.84 41.26 -32.01
CA ARG A 387 36.61 42.04 -32.21
C ARG A 387 35.66 41.20 -33.03
N GLN A 388 34.49 40.89 -32.50
CA GLN A 388 33.34 40.48 -33.32
C GLN A 388 32.66 41.69 -33.96
N PRO A 389 32.38 41.67 -35.25
CA PRO A 389 31.61 42.74 -35.90
C PRO A 389 30.12 42.58 -35.61
N ALA A 390 29.49 43.69 -35.24
CA ALA A 390 28.03 43.78 -35.09
C ALA A 390 27.36 43.68 -36.47
N PHE A 391 26.44 42.70 -36.62
CA PHE A 391 25.57 42.65 -37.78
C PHE A 391 24.40 43.62 -37.58
N SER A 392 24.39 44.66 -38.39
CA SER A 392 23.22 45.52 -38.55
C SER A 392 22.20 44.87 -39.47
N SER A 393 21.01 44.59 -38.97
CA SER A 393 19.88 44.12 -39.80
C SER A 393 19.30 45.26 -40.61
N VAL A 394 19.47 45.21 -41.90
CA VAL A 394 18.79 46.10 -42.87
C VAL A 394 17.43 45.52 -43.17
N SER A 395 16.38 46.21 -42.75
CA SER A 395 14.99 45.93 -43.17
C SER A 395 14.76 46.43 -44.59
N THR A 396 14.60 45.53 -45.54
CA THR A 396 14.09 45.87 -46.87
C THR A 396 12.57 45.78 -46.90
N LEU A 397 11.91 46.91 -46.94
CA LEU A 397 10.50 47.07 -47.28
C LEU A 397 10.28 46.76 -48.75
N SER A 398 9.66 45.62 -49.08
CA SER A 398 9.13 45.36 -50.40
C SER A 398 7.63 45.69 -50.43
N VAL A 399 7.31 46.78 -50.99
CA VAL A 399 5.93 47.15 -51.34
C VAL A 399 5.54 46.39 -52.59
N ARG A 400 4.55 45.51 -52.54
CA ARG A 400 3.82 44.96 -53.70
C ARG A 400 2.46 45.62 -53.82
N PRO A 401 2.02 46.00 -55.02
CA PRO A 401 0.69 46.55 -55.17
C PRO A 401 -0.39 45.49 -55.03
N GLN A 402 -1.38 45.76 -54.18
CA GLN A 402 -2.58 44.95 -54.04
C GLN A 402 -3.52 45.17 -55.25
N VAL A 403 -3.88 44.04 -55.86
CA VAL A 403 -5.03 43.97 -56.79
C VAL A 403 -6.22 43.51 -55.93
N PRO A 404 -7.39 44.17 -56.03
CA PRO A 404 -8.57 43.74 -55.24
C PRO A 404 -9.13 42.46 -55.82
N GLN A 405 -9.16 41.42 -54.95
CA GLN A 405 -9.95 40.20 -55.18
C GLN A 405 -11.32 40.34 -54.51
N PRO A 406 -12.37 39.73 -55.05
CA PRO A 406 -13.70 39.80 -54.47
C PRO A 406 -13.77 39.02 -53.18
N GLU A 407 -14.44 39.61 -52.21
CA GLU A 407 -14.70 38.99 -50.87
C GLU A 407 -15.50 37.71 -51.07
N GLN A 408 -14.81 36.59 -50.94
CA GLN A 408 -15.45 35.33 -50.58
C GLN A 408 -15.59 35.32 -49.06
N HIS A 409 -16.81 35.28 -48.57
CA HIS A 409 -17.11 34.98 -47.16
C HIS A 409 -16.48 33.63 -46.81
N ALA A 410 -15.35 33.66 -46.14
CA ALA A 410 -14.83 32.49 -45.41
C ALA A 410 -15.79 32.22 -44.24
N PRO A 411 -16.15 30.97 -43.95
CA PRO A 411 -16.89 30.66 -42.76
C PRO A 411 -16.08 31.16 -41.53
N GLU A 412 -16.79 31.79 -40.59
CA GLU A 412 -16.21 32.20 -39.30
C GLU A 412 -15.41 31.03 -38.74
N PRO A 413 -14.13 31.23 -38.35
CA PRO A 413 -13.38 30.17 -37.71
C PRO A 413 -14.12 29.80 -36.43
N GLU A 414 -14.48 28.51 -36.31
CA GLU A 414 -14.98 27.97 -35.05
C GLU A 414 -14.02 28.41 -33.92
N PRO A 415 -14.52 28.83 -32.76
CA PRO A 415 -13.69 29.30 -31.67
C PRO A 415 -12.72 28.20 -31.31
N GLN A 416 -11.43 28.45 -31.53
CA GLN A 416 -10.39 27.49 -31.08
C GLN A 416 -10.46 27.39 -29.56
N PRO A 417 -10.57 26.17 -28.99
CA PRO A 417 -10.62 26.00 -27.54
C PRO A 417 -9.42 26.69 -26.90
N THR A 418 -9.69 27.47 -25.87
CA THR A 418 -8.63 28.14 -25.10
C THR A 418 -7.86 27.13 -24.27
N PRO A 419 -6.64 27.39 -23.84
CA PRO A 419 -5.88 26.49 -22.95
C PRO A 419 -6.64 26.10 -21.67
N GLU A 420 -7.60 26.90 -21.24
CA GLU A 420 -8.46 26.68 -20.08
C GLU A 420 -9.49 25.56 -20.29
N ASP A 421 -9.81 25.23 -21.54
CA ASP A 421 -10.79 24.19 -21.88
C ASP A 421 -10.22 22.77 -21.79
N TYR A 422 -8.91 22.63 -21.61
CA TYR A 422 -8.24 21.34 -21.62
C TYR A 422 -7.58 20.98 -20.26
N PRO A 423 -7.89 19.83 -19.67
CA PRO A 423 -7.30 19.38 -18.39
C PRO A 423 -5.77 19.31 -18.39
N LEU A 424 -5.13 18.87 -19.48
CA LEU A 424 -3.67 18.83 -19.64
C LEU A 424 -3.11 20.07 -20.33
N GLY A 425 -3.94 21.07 -20.61
CA GLY A 425 -3.54 22.33 -21.22
C GLY A 425 -3.16 22.22 -22.69
N ALA A 426 -2.41 23.20 -23.17
CA ALA A 426 -1.89 23.29 -24.54
C ALA A 426 -0.37 23.14 -24.55
N ALA A 427 0.16 22.39 -25.51
CA ALA A 427 1.60 22.18 -25.66
C ALA A 427 2.31 23.49 -26.06
N VAL A 428 3.34 23.85 -25.28
CA VAL A 428 4.14 25.06 -25.49
C VAL A 428 5.53 24.72 -26.03
N ALA A 429 6.13 23.62 -25.54
CA ALA A 429 7.49 23.23 -25.92
C ALA A 429 7.72 21.74 -25.74
N GLN A 430 8.73 21.23 -26.43
CA GLN A 430 9.29 19.89 -26.19
C GLN A 430 10.72 20.03 -25.68
N LEU A 431 11.04 19.34 -24.59
CA LEU A 431 12.38 19.30 -23.97
C LEU A 431 13.06 17.98 -24.28
N HIS A 432 14.30 18.05 -24.77
CA HIS A 432 15.16 16.89 -25.06
C HIS A 432 14.46 15.81 -25.92
N GLU A 433 13.51 16.21 -26.76
CA GLU A 433 12.75 15.27 -27.62
C GLU A 433 12.06 14.14 -26.83
N THR A 434 11.89 14.33 -25.52
CA THR A 434 11.35 13.34 -24.56
C THR A 434 10.16 13.90 -23.77
N TYR A 435 10.23 15.15 -23.32
CA TYR A 435 9.21 15.74 -22.46
C TYR A 435 8.43 16.84 -23.16
N ILE A 436 7.11 16.78 -23.08
CA ILE A 436 6.22 17.84 -23.55
C ILE A 436 5.93 18.77 -22.37
N VAL A 437 6.07 20.08 -22.59
CA VAL A 437 5.65 21.11 -21.65
C VAL A 437 4.33 21.68 -22.15
N ALA A 438 3.29 21.58 -21.34
CA ALA A 438 1.98 22.14 -21.63
C ALA A 438 1.62 23.19 -20.57
N GLN A 439 0.93 24.24 -20.99
CA GLN A 439 0.42 25.30 -20.14
C GLN A 439 -1.06 25.04 -19.83
N THR A 440 -1.42 25.09 -18.56
CA THR A 440 -2.80 25.06 -18.07
C THR A 440 -3.19 26.43 -17.51
N ALA A 441 -4.47 26.64 -17.19
CA ALA A 441 -4.94 27.86 -16.55
C ALA A 441 -4.22 28.13 -15.21
N ASP A 442 -3.88 27.07 -14.44
CA ASP A 442 -3.36 27.15 -13.08
C ASP A 442 -1.84 26.93 -12.97
N GLY A 443 -1.15 26.59 -14.08
CA GLY A 443 0.26 26.24 -14.01
C GLY A 443 0.81 25.62 -15.29
N LEU A 444 1.67 24.61 -15.12
CA LEU A 444 2.23 23.86 -16.23
C LEU A 444 2.21 22.35 -15.96
N VAL A 445 2.13 21.59 -17.04
CA VAL A 445 2.19 20.12 -17.03
C VAL A 445 3.42 19.68 -17.81
N LEU A 446 4.22 18.79 -17.23
CA LEU A 446 5.32 18.12 -17.89
C LEU A 446 4.90 16.68 -18.19
N VAL A 447 4.84 16.31 -19.46
CA VAL A 447 4.43 14.97 -19.91
C VAL A 447 5.65 14.22 -20.45
N ASP A 448 5.86 13.01 -19.95
CA ASP A 448 6.80 12.05 -20.55
C ASP A 448 6.14 11.44 -21.79
N GLN A 449 6.58 11.87 -22.98
CA GLN A 449 6.06 11.44 -24.26
C GLN A 449 6.09 9.91 -24.44
N HIS A 450 7.15 9.27 -23.98
CA HIS A 450 7.32 7.84 -24.10
C HIS A 450 6.35 7.08 -23.18
N ALA A 451 6.33 7.44 -21.91
CA ALA A 451 5.43 6.83 -20.93
C ALA A 451 3.94 7.04 -21.28
N ALA A 452 3.59 8.20 -21.80
CA ALA A 452 2.24 8.50 -22.27
C ALA A 452 1.84 7.61 -23.45
N HIS A 453 2.70 7.53 -24.46
CA HIS A 453 2.44 6.69 -25.64
C HIS A 453 2.32 5.21 -25.28
N GLU A 454 3.19 4.71 -24.41
CA GLU A 454 3.16 3.36 -23.84
C GLU A 454 1.76 3.04 -23.27
N ARG A 455 1.26 3.90 -22.40
CA ARG A 455 -0.06 3.70 -21.79
C ARG A 455 -1.19 3.73 -22.80
N LEU A 456 -1.17 4.66 -23.75
CA LEU A 456 -2.19 4.76 -24.79
C LEU A 456 -2.26 3.49 -25.66
N VAL A 457 -1.11 2.91 -26.00
CA VAL A 457 -1.05 1.67 -26.76
C VAL A 457 -1.61 0.50 -25.95
N TYR A 458 -1.22 0.40 -24.67
CA TYR A 458 -1.72 -0.64 -23.76
C TYR A 458 -3.25 -0.60 -23.61
N GLU A 459 -3.84 0.58 -23.38
CA GLU A 459 -5.29 0.70 -23.23
C GLU A 459 -6.03 0.34 -24.54
N ARG A 460 -5.51 0.74 -25.70
CA ARG A 460 -6.08 0.31 -26.99
C ARG A 460 -6.05 -1.21 -27.18
N MET A 461 -4.96 -1.88 -26.72
CA MET A 461 -4.87 -3.33 -26.78
C MET A 461 -5.90 -3.99 -25.87
N LYS A 462 -6.10 -3.43 -24.68
CA LYS A 462 -7.08 -3.93 -23.72
C LYS A 462 -8.52 -3.79 -24.20
N GLU A 463 -8.84 -2.65 -24.83
CA GLU A 463 -10.14 -2.42 -25.47
C GLU A 463 -10.38 -3.39 -26.65
N ALA A 464 -9.35 -3.67 -27.42
CA ALA A 464 -9.42 -4.63 -28.51
C ALA A 464 -9.74 -6.05 -27.99
N GLY A 465 -9.12 -6.48 -26.89
CA GLY A 465 -9.43 -7.77 -26.26
C GLY A 465 -10.84 -7.87 -25.65
N ALA A 466 -11.53 -6.73 -25.47
CA ALA A 466 -12.90 -6.69 -24.90
C ALA A 466 -14.04 -6.88 -25.93
N GLY A 467 -13.73 -7.18 -27.21
CA GLY A 467 -14.74 -7.55 -28.21
C GLY A 467 -14.77 -6.73 -29.51
N ARG A 468 -13.85 -5.80 -29.69
CA ARG A 468 -13.65 -5.10 -30.96
C ARG A 468 -12.34 -5.60 -31.58
N ALA A 469 -12.43 -6.43 -32.61
CA ALA A 469 -11.23 -6.95 -33.27
C ALA A 469 -10.29 -5.79 -33.67
N PRO A 470 -9.01 -5.80 -33.21
CA PRO A 470 -8.06 -4.76 -33.57
C PRO A 470 -7.76 -4.81 -35.07
N ALA A 471 -7.35 -3.65 -35.63
CA ALA A 471 -6.83 -3.61 -36.99
C ALA A 471 -5.61 -4.53 -37.07
N ARG A 472 -5.58 -5.43 -38.07
CA ARG A 472 -4.55 -6.43 -38.32
C ARG A 472 -3.65 -5.98 -39.46
N GLN A 473 -2.39 -6.34 -39.37
CA GLN A 473 -1.41 -6.15 -40.42
C GLN A 473 -0.86 -7.53 -40.83
N ALA A 474 -1.10 -7.91 -42.09
CA ALA A 474 -0.47 -9.10 -42.65
C ALA A 474 1.03 -8.88 -42.85
N LEU A 475 1.85 -9.85 -42.45
CA LEU A 475 3.26 -9.82 -42.70
C LEU A 475 3.52 -10.14 -44.18
N LEU A 476 4.36 -9.34 -44.86
CA LEU A 476 4.75 -9.56 -46.25
C LEU A 476 5.40 -10.95 -46.42
N VAL A 477 6.18 -11.39 -45.45
CA VAL A 477 6.72 -12.72 -45.33
C VAL A 477 6.33 -13.24 -43.96
N PRO A 478 5.54 -14.34 -43.86
CA PRO A 478 5.21 -14.94 -42.56
C PRO A 478 6.48 -15.34 -41.81
N GLU A 479 6.52 -15.10 -40.50
CA GLU A 479 7.68 -15.41 -39.67
C GLU A 479 7.56 -16.77 -38.99
N LEU A 480 8.67 -17.54 -39.06
CA LEU A 480 8.80 -18.81 -38.36
C LEU A 480 9.49 -18.60 -37.01
N VAL A 481 8.86 -19.01 -35.94
CA VAL A 481 9.38 -18.91 -34.58
C VAL A 481 9.62 -20.32 -34.02
N ASN A 482 10.87 -20.63 -33.72
CA ASN A 482 11.23 -21.91 -33.12
C ASN A 482 11.10 -21.82 -31.59
N LEU A 483 10.29 -22.70 -31.03
CA LEU A 483 10.01 -22.88 -29.59
C LEU A 483 10.33 -24.33 -29.20
N SER A 484 10.30 -24.65 -27.92
CA SER A 484 10.22 -26.05 -27.51
C SER A 484 8.83 -26.63 -27.86
N GLU A 485 8.71 -27.95 -27.97
CA GLU A 485 7.40 -28.58 -28.24
C GLU A 485 6.35 -28.26 -27.19
N GLU A 486 6.76 -28.13 -25.92
CA GLU A 486 5.89 -27.74 -24.79
C GLU A 486 5.41 -26.29 -24.92
N GLU A 487 6.30 -25.36 -25.22
CA GLU A 487 5.99 -23.94 -25.40
C GLU A 487 5.09 -23.71 -26.63
N ALA A 488 5.36 -24.42 -27.75
CA ALA A 488 4.55 -24.36 -28.95
C ALA A 488 3.13 -24.87 -28.69
N ALA A 489 2.98 -25.97 -27.95
CA ALA A 489 1.67 -26.51 -27.58
C ALA A 489 0.88 -25.51 -26.74
N LEU A 490 1.49 -24.91 -25.72
CA LEU A 490 0.84 -23.91 -24.85
C LEU A 490 0.33 -22.69 -25.64
N ILE A 491 1.14 -22.15 -26.54
CA ILE A 491 0.77 -20.94 -27.29
C ILE A 491 -0.32 -21.26 -28.35
N LEU A 492 -0.31 -22.48 -28.91
CA LEU A 492 -1.31 -22.93 -29.88
C LEU A 492 -2.65 -23.28 -29.22
N GLU A 493 -2.67 -23.71 -27.97
CA GLU A 493 -3.90 -23.87 -27.19
C GLU A 493 -4.66 -22.55 -27.05
N GLU A 494 -3.94 -21.42 -26.95
CA GLU A 494 -4.51 -20.09 -26.78
C GLU A 494 -4.71 -19.33 -28.10
N ARG A 495 -4.65 -20.01 -29.24
CA ARG A 495 -4.77 -19.43 -30.58
C ARG A 495 -5.99 -18.53 -30.75
N GLU A 496 -7.16 -18.95 -30.27
CA GLU A 496 -8.40 -18.18 -30.40
C GLU A 496 -8.34 -16.85 -29.62
N GLN A 497 -7.70 -16.87 -28.46
CA GLN A 497 -7.52 -15.66 -27.67
C GLN A 497 -6.51 -14.72 -28.33
N LEU A 498 -5.38 -15.25 -28.81
CA LEU A 498 -4.39 -14.48 -29.55
C LEU A 498 -4.97 -13.85 -30.81
N GLU A 499 -5.84 -14.58 -31.52
CA GLU A 499 -6.61 -14.06 -32.66
C GLU A 499 -7.50 -12.87 -32.27
N SER A 500 -8.12 -12.90 -31.09
CA SER A 500 -8.96 -11.79 -30.59
C SER A 500 -8.16 -10.51 -30.40
N PHE A 501 -6.84 -10.62 -30.14
CA PHE A 501 -5.90 -9.49 -30.05
C PHE A 501 -5.24 -9.14 -31.41
N GLY A 502 -5.60 -9.84 -32.49
CA GLY A 502 -5.09 -9.58 -33.83
C GLY A 502 -3.79 -10.30 -34.19
N LEU A 503 -3.37 -11.28 -33.39
CA LEU A 503 -2.21 -12.11 -33.66
C LEU A 503 -2.64 -13.45 -34.25
N ILE A 504 -2.34 -13.69 -35.54
CA ILE A 504 -2.68 -14.93 -36.23
C ILE A 504 -1.47 -15.85 -36.31
N ILE A 505 -1.60 -16.98 -35.62
CA ILE A 505 -0.55 -18.00 -35.55
C ILE A 505 -1.05 -19.36 -36.08
N GLU A 506 -0.18 -20.12 -36.67
CA GLU A 506 -0.45 -21.47 -37.18
C GLU A 506 0.66 -22.44 -36.74
N ASP A 507 0.28 -23.70 -36.55
CA ASP A 507 1.25 -24.77 -36.31
C ASP A 507 1.99 -25.11 -37.58
N PHE A 508 3.32 -25.05 -37.55
CA PHE A 508 4.18 -25.44 -38.67
C PHE A 508 4.82 -26.82 -38.44
N GLY A 509 4.67 -27.39 -37.22
CA GLY A 509 5.23 -28.66 -36.80
C GLY A 509 6.63 -28.58 -36.20
N GLY A 510 6.99 -29.61 -35.39
CA GLY A 510 8.33 -29.69 -34.78
C GLY A 510 8.68 -28.56 -33.82
N GLY A 511 7.72 -28.04 -33.06
CA GLY A 511 7.91 -26.92 -32.14
C GLY A 511 8.01 -25.54 -32.84
N THR A 512 7.68 -25.47 -34.15
CA THR A 512 7.74 -24.21 -34.91
C THR A 512 6.34 -23.62 -35.07
N VAL A 513 6.18 -22.35 -34.75
CA VAL A 513 4.94 -21.56 -34.91
C VAL A 513 5.13 -20.58 -36.07
N LEU A 514 4.16 -20.54 -36.99
CA LEU A 514 4.12 -19.58 -38.10
C LEU A 514 3.24 -18.39 -37.74
N VAL A 515 3.77 -17.17 -37.80
CA VAL A 515 3.04 -15.93 -37.57
C VAL A 515 2.70 -15.30 -38.92
N ARG A 516 1.39 -15.11 -39.20
CA ARG A 516 0.88 -14.51 -40.46
C ARG A 516 0.48 -13.05 -40.32
N GLU A 517 -0.25 -12.73 -39.25
CA GLU A 517 -0.78 -11.40 -39.03
C GLU A 517 -0.47 -10.96 -37.61
N VAL A 518 -0.29 -9.67 -37.45
CA VAL A 518 0.02 -9.02 -36.17
C VAL A 518 -0.89 -7.81 -35.96
N PRO A 519 -1.11 -7.37 -34.71
CA PRO A 519 -1.87 -6.15 -34.45
C PRO A 519 -1.20 -4.94 -35.12
N ALA A 520 -1.93 -4.20 -35.95
CA ALA A 520 -1.38 -3.06 -36.70
C ALA A 520 -0.82 -1.95 -35.78
N VAL A 521 -1.30 -1.88 -34.54
CA VAL A 521 -0.84 -0.88 -33.55
C VAL A 521 0.61 -1.13 -33.09
N LEU A 522 1.16 -2.34 -33.28
CA LEU A 522 2.55 -2.68 -32.92
C LEU A 522 3.59 -2.09 -33.89
N GLY A 523 3.18 -1.73 -35.10
CA GLY A 523 4.09 -1.20 -36.10
C GLY A 523 5.15 -2.20 -36.52
N ASN A 524 6.41 -1.77 -36.65
CA ASN A 524 7.54 -2.62 -37.02
C ASN A 524 8.26 -3.09 -35.75
N PHE A 525 8.14 -4.37 -35.39
CA PHE A 525 8.64 -4.91 -34.14
C PHE A 525 9.23 -6.32 -34.30
N ASP A 526 9.90 -6.83 -33.25
CA ASP A 526 10.48 -8.17 -33.18
C ASP A 526 9.38 -9.20 -32.89
N VAL A 527 8.83 -9.81 -33.93
CA VAL A 527 7.80 -10.85 -33.86
C VAL A 527 8.31 -12.09 -33.11
N GLN A 528 9.59 -12.48 -33.36
CA GLN A 528 10.15 -13.65 -32.71
C GLN A 528 10.32 -13.47 -31.21
N GLY A 529 10.79 -12.27 -30.80
CA GLY A 529 10.88 -11.91 -29.38
C GLY A 529 9.52 -11.90 -28.70
N LEU A 530 8.49 -11.33 -29.34
CA LEU A 530 7.12 -11.33 -28.82
C LEU A 530 6.58 -12.74 -28.55
N ILE A 531 6.68 -13.64 -29.52
CA ILE A 531 6.15 -15.01 -29.40
C ILE A 531 6.90 -15.80 -28.31
N LYS A 532 8.23 -15.62 -28.20
CA LYS A 532 9.03 -16.27 -27.15
C LYS A 532 8.69 -15.74 -25.76
N ASP A 533 8.55 -14.43 -25.60
CA ASP A 533 8.17 -13.83 -24.33
C ASP A 533 6.75 -14.30 -23.91
N MET A 534 5.80 -14.36 -24.86
CA MET A 534 4.45 -14.91 -24.62
C MET A 534 4.48 -16.38 -24.20
N ALA A 535 5.24 -17.22 -24.88
CA ALA A 535 5.36 -18.63 -24.53
C ALA A 535 5.95 -18.83 -23.13
N CYS A 536 6.96 -18.04 -22.76
CA CYS A 536 7.57 -18.06 -21.45
C CYS A 536 6.57 -17.59 -20.35
N ASP A 537 5.82 -16.52 -20.63
CA ASP A 537 4.83 -15.98 -19.71
C ASP A 537 3.66 -16.97 -19.50
N LEU A 538 3.21 -17.65 -20.55
CA LEU A 538 2.20 -18.72 -20.48
C LEU A 538 2.69 -19.92 -19.67
N ALA A 539 3.93 -20.33 -19.82
CA ALA A 539 4.53 -21.41 -19.03
C ALA A 539 4.64 -21.07 -17.53
N GLY A 540 4.76 -19.78 -17.18
CA GLY A 540 4.81 -19.27 -15.80
C GLY A 540 3.46 -19.01 -15.17
N LEU A 541 2.33 -19.17 -15.88
CA LEU A 541 0.98 -18.91 -15.40
C LEU A 541 0.59 -19.85 -14.23
N GLY A 542 0.45 -19.27 -13.03
CA GLY A 542 -0.29 -19.90 -11.95
C GLY A 542 -1.81 -19.79 -12.21
N GLN A 543 -2.62 -20.66 -11.59
CA GLN A 543 -4.08 -20.80 -11.81
C GLN A 543 -4.93 -19.52 -11.60
N ASP A 544 -4.36 -18.38 -11.23
CA ASP A 544 -5.07 -17.18 -10.80
C ASP A 544 -4.95 -15.94 -11.73
N THR A 545 -4.19 -16.01 -12.82
CA THR A 545 -3.99 -14.86 -13.73
C THR A 545 -4.93 -14.98 -14.93
N GLN A 546 -5.67 -13.90 -15.24
CA GLN A 546 -6.49 -13.90 -16.46
C GLN A 546 -5.56 -13.81 -17.67
N LEU A 547 -5.63 -14.80 -18.54
CA LEU A 547 -4.80 -14.91 -19.74
C LEU A 547 -4.88 -13.67 -20.66
N LYS A 548 -6.08 -13.07 -20.75
CA LYS A 548 -6.27 -11.84 -21.53
C LYS A 548 -5.41 -10.67 -21.04
N ASP A 549 -5.28 -10.52 -19.74
CA ASP A 549 -4.47 -9.45 -19.13
C ASP A 549 -2.98 -9.68 -19.42
N LEU A 550 -2.53 -10.93 -19.38
CA LEU A 550 -1.16 -11.31 -19.72
C LEU A 550 -0.83 -11.01 -21.19
N ILE A 551 -1.69 -11.43 -22.11
CA ILE A 551 -1.51 -11.18 -23.54
C ILE A 551 -1.45 -9.66 -23.81
N ALA A 552 -2.37 -8.89 -23.21
CA ALA A 552 -2.39 -7.43 -23.34
C ALA A 552 -1.13 -6.77 -22.77
N GLU A 553 -0.62 -7.27 -21.64
CA GLU A 553 0.61 -6.79 -21.01
C GLU A 553 1.84 -7.07 -21.90
N THR A 554 1.98 -8.30 -22.39
CA THR A 554 3.12 -8.69 -23.23
C THR A 554 3.12 -7.94 -24.58
N LEU A 555 1.94 -7.81 -25.21
CA LEU A 555 1.78 -6.99 -26.42
C LEU A 555 2.08 -5.52 -26.15
N GLY A 556 1.59 -4.96 -25.04
CA GLY A 556 1.86 -3.58 -24.63
C GLY A 556 3.36 -3.33 -24.43
N ASN A 557 4.07 -4.22 -23.74
CA ASN A 557 5.51 -4.13 -23.51
C ASN A 557 6.32 -4.16 -24.82
N HIS A 558 5.92 -5.00 -25.79
CA HIS A 558 6.56 -5.05 -27.10
C HIS A 558 6.24 -3.84 -27.97
N ALA A 559 5.02 -3.32 -27.92
CA ALA A 559 4.65 -2.08 -28.56
C ALA A 559 5.52 -0.90 -28.11
N CYS A 560 5.86 -0.86 -26.82
CA CYS A 560 6.68 0.18 -26.20
C CYS A 560 8.14 0.14 -26.68
N ARG A 561 8.74 -1.03 -26.75
CA ARG A 561 10.13 -1.17 -27.19
C ARG A 561 10.35 -0.63 -28.62
N ASN A 562 9.29 -0.51 -29.41
CA ASN A 562 9.40 -0.23 -30.85
C ASN A 562 8.63 1.02 -31.33
N SER A 563 7.67 1.57 -30.57
CA SER A 563 6.70 2.51 -31.13
C SER A 563 7.08 3.98 -31.15
N VAL A 564 7.92 4.47 -30.28
CA VAL A 564 8.49 5.82 -30.37
C VAL A 564 9.90 5.76 -29.84
N ARG A 565 10.89 5.80 -30.71
CA ARG A 565 12.26 6.04 -30.27
C ARG A 565 12.22 7.33 -29.42
N ALA A 566 12.58 7.23 -28.14
CA ALA A 566 12.94 8.39 -27.35
C ALA A 566 13.89 9.22 -28.22
N GLY A 567 13.55 10.51 -28.50
CA GLY A 567 14.33 11.34 -29.37
C GLY A 567 13.68 11.70 -30.72
N ARG A 568 12.35 11.55 -30.86
CA ARG A 568 11.63 12.15 -31.99
C ARG A 568 11.12 13.54 -31.65
N ARG A 569 11.45 14.52 -32.44
CA ARG A 569 10.87 15.86 -32.37
C ARG A 569 9.43 15.82 -32.87
N LEU A 570 8.49 16.24 -32.01
CA LEU A 570 7.08 16.36 -32.34
C LEU A 570 6.76 17.79 -32.76
N THR A 571 5.82 17.94 -33.67
CA THR A 571 5.19 19.25 -33.96
C THR A 571 4.22 19.62 -32.82
N THR A 572 3.85 20.91 -32.74
CA THR A 572 2.87 21.38 -31.75
C THR A 572 1.53 20.64 -31.89
N ASP A 573 1.09 20.38 -33.11
CA ASP A 573 -0.14 19.65 -33.38
C ASP A 573 -0.06 18.19 -32.92
N GLU A 574 1.07 17.49 -33.16
CA GLU A 574 1.29 16.13 -32.67
C GLU A 574 1.33 16.07 -31.13
N MET A 575 1.96 17.06 -30.50
CA MET A 575 1.98 17.16 -29.04
C MET A 575 0.57 17.37 -28.48
N ASN A 576 -0.20 18.29 -29.04
CA ASN A 576 -1.58 18.53 -28.62
C ASN A 576 -2.47 17.31 -28.89
N ALA A 577 -2.31 16.63 -30.03
CA ALA A 577 -3.02 15.38 -30.31
C ALA A 577 -2.74 14.30 -29.28
N LEU A 578 -1.48 14.17 -28.81
CA LEU A 578 -1.12 13.25 -27.75
C LEU A 578 -1.80 13.62 -26.43
N LEU A 579 -1.79 14.90 -26.04
CA LEU A 579 -2.47 15.37 -24.83
C LEU A 579 -3.97 15.07 -24.87
N ARG A 580 -4.66 15.33 -25.97
CA ARG A 580 -6.10 15.02 -26.16
C ARG A 580 -6.37 13.52 -26.09
N GLN A 581 -5.49 12.69 -26.65
CA GLN A 581 -5.61 11.24 -26.52
C GLN A 581 -5.44 10.80 -25.07
N MET A 582 -4.51 11.38 -24.33
CA MET A 582 -4.34 11.09 -22.90
C MET A 582 -5.58 11.44 -22.08
N GLU A 583 -6.21 12.59 -22.37
CA GLU A 583 -7.44 13.03 -21.68
C GLU A 583 -8.64 12.11 -21.98
N ALA A 584 -8.71 11.58 -23.20
CA ALA A 584 -9.77 10.66 -23.61
C ALA A 584 -9.54 9.22 -23.13
N THR A 585 -8.31 8.87 -22.74
CA THR A 585 -7.94 7.50 -22.38
C THR A 585 -7.95 7.31 -20.85
N PRO A 586 -8.71 6.35 -20.33
CA PRO A 586 -8.69 6.03 -18.91
C PRO A 586 -7.26 5.72 -18.42
N HIS A 587 -6.96 6.13 -17.20
CA HIS A 587 -5.69 5.81 -16.53
C HIS A 587 -4.42 6.33 -17.22
N SER A 588 -4.52 7.27 -18.14
CA SER A 588 -3.39 7.84 -18.88
C SER A 588 -2.37 8.59 -18.00
N GLY A 589 -2.72 8.89 -16.73
CA GLY A 589 -1.83 9.57 -15.77
C GLY A 589 -0.64 8.74 -15.29
N GLN A 590 -0.55 7.46 -15.68
CA GLN A 590 0.53 6.56 -15.29
C GLN A 590 0.86 5.54 -16.38
N CYS A 591 2.12 5.15 -16.48
CA CYS A 591 2.54 4.07 -17.38
C CYS A 591 2.24 2.69 -16.77
N ASN A 592 2.44 1.62 -17.54
CA ASN A 592 2.23 0.23 -17.12
C ASN A 592 3.12 -0.20 -15.94
N HIS A 593 4.21 0.54 -15.69
CA HIS A 593 5.16 0.30 -14.60
C HIS A 593 4.85 1.13 -13.35
N GLY A 594 3.71 1.84 -13.30
CA GLY A 594 3.29 2.68 -12.16
C GLY A 594 4.06 4.01 -12.04
N ARG A 595 4.78 4.44 -13.09
CA ARG A 595 5.41 5.76 -13.12
C ARG A 595 4.41 6.79 -13.63
N PRO A 596 4.41 8.02 -13.11
CA PRO A 596 3.57 9.06 -13.65
C PRO A 596 3.95 9.35 -15.10
N THR A 597 2.96 9.48 -15.99
CA THR A 597 3.15 9.89 -17.37
C THR A 597 3.23 11.42 -17.49
N TYR A 598 2.73 12.14 -16.49
CA TYR A 598 2.87 13.58 -16.40
C TYR A 598 2.97 14.05 -14.95
N VAL A 599 3.50 15.25 -14.77
CA VAL A 599 3.59 15.95 -13.48
C VAL A 599 3.04 17.35 -13.64
N GLU A 600 2.10 17.72 -12.76
CA GLU A 600 1.52 19.06 -12.72
C GLU A 600 2.28 19.94 -11.73
N LEU A 601 2.66 21.15 -12.14
CA LEU A 601 3.29 22.18 -11.31
C LEU A 601 2.37 23.40 -11.30
N LYS A 602 1.74 23.66 -10.16
CA LYS A 602 0.88 24.85 -10.03
C LYS A 602 1.71 26.12 -10.04
N LEU A 603 1.17 27.20 -10.62
CA LEU A 603 1.86 28.49 -10.74
C LEU A 603 2.39 28.98 -9.40
N LYS A 604 1.60 28.86 -8.33
CA LYS A 604 2.01 29.20 -6.95
C LYS A 604 3.25 28.44 -6.45
N ASP A 605 3.45 27.21 -6.91
CA ASP A 605 4.59 26.40 -6.52
C ASP A 605 5.82 26.77 -7.37
N VAL A 606 5.61 27.11 -8.62
CA VAL A 606 6.65 27.68 -9.47
C VAL A 606 7.10 29.04 -8.94
N GLU A 607 6.18 29.90 -8.50
CA GLU A 607 6.50 31.21 -7.91
C GLU A 607 7.33 31.09 -6.63
N LYS A 608 7.05 30.07 -5.79
CA LYS A 608 7.87 29.77 -4.60
C LYS A 608 9.32 29.44 -4.95
N LEU A 609 9.58 28.79 -6.10
CA LEU A 609 10.95 28.52 -6.57
C LEU A 609 11.75 29.81 -6.80
N PHE A 610 11.08 30.89 -7.15
CA PHE A 610 11.68 32.21 -7.39
C PHE A 610 11.57 33.16 -6.18
N GLY A 611 11.14 32.63 -5.01
CA GLY A 611 10.98 33.46 -3.81
C GLY A 611 9.85 34.50 -3.90
N ARG A 612 8.92 34.31 -4.83
CA ARG A 612 7.74 35.18 -4.99
C ARG A 612 6.58 34.58 -4.18
N ARG A 613 6.59 34.81 -2.82
CA ARG A 613 5.69 34.35 -1.74
C ARG A 613 5.91 32.95 -1.21
#